data_2617a5f410400ecadabf3e48ac74e27c
#
_entry.id   2617a5f410400ecadabf3e48ac74e27c
#
_cell.length_a   1.000
_cell.length_b   1.000
_cell.length_c   1.000
_cell.angle_alpha   90.00
_cell.angle_beta   90.00
_cell.angle_gamma   90.00
#
_symmetry.space_group_name_H-M   'P 1'
#
loop_
_entity.id
_entity.type
_entity.pdbx_description
1 polymer ?
#
loop_
_entity_poly.entity_id
_entity_poly.type
_entity_poly.pdbx_seq_one_letter_code
_entity_poly.pdbx_strand_id
1 'polypeptide(L)' 'TEALTVIDVNSGSFTRSATARETVLWTNCEAATEIARQLRLRNLAGVIVVDFIDMESRRDQLQVLEHFNKALR' A
#
# COMPACT_ATOMS: atom_id res chain seq x y z
N THR A 1 -23.99 -3.97 -5.76
CA THR A 1 -23.57 -4.44 -4.44
C THR A 1 -22.14 -4.01 -4.15
N GLU A 2 -21.93 -3.47 -3.01
CA GLU A 2 -20.60 -3.04 -2.63
C GLU A 2 -19.92 -4.15 -1.85
N ALA A 3 -18.65 -4.33 -2.13
CA ALA A 3 -17.81 -5.28 -1.41
C ALA A 3 -16.75 -4.52 -0.64
N LEU A 4 -16.36 -5.08 0.49
CA LEU A 4 -15.26 -4.56 1.27
C LEU A 4 -14.06 -5.46 1.08
N THR A 5 -12.97 -4.88 0.60
CA THR A 5 -11.72 -5.61 0.42
C THR A 5 -10.68 -5.01 1.35
N VAL A 6 -10.04 -5.86 2.15
CA VAL A 6 -9.01 -5.44 3.09
C VAL A 6 -7.70 -6.07 2.68
N ILE A 7 -6.68 -5.25 2.54
CA ILE A 7 -5.35 -5.69 2.13
C ILE A 7 -4.35 -5.27 3.21
N ASP A 8 -3.65 -6.24 3.77
CA ASP A 8 -2.70 -6.02 4.86
C ASP A 8 -1.28 -6.19 4.34
N VAL A 9 -0.56 -5.09 4.21
CA VAL A 9 0.83 -5.10 3.76
C VAL A 9 1.76 -5.49 4.90
N ASN A 10 1.38 -5.19 6.12
CA ASN A 10 2.20 -5.43 7.29
C ASN A 10 1.91 -6.83 7.86
N SER A 11 1.91 -7.84 7.04
CA SER A 11 1.63 -9.19 7.51
C SER A 11 2.87 -9.83 8.09
N GLY A 12 2.65 -10.82 8.88
CA GLY A 12 3.49 -11.44 9.87
C GLY A 12 4.99 -11.63 9.65
N SER A 13 5.46 -11.69 8.45
CA SER A 13 6.87 -11.99 8.24
C SER A 13 7.77 -10.77 8.17
N PHE A 14 7.22 -9.59 8.14
CA PHE A 14 8.02 -8.38 8.04
C PHE A 14 8.59 -8.03 9.41
N THR A 15 9.90 -7.91 9.50
CA THR A 15 10.55 -7.46 10.73
C THR A 15 11.05 -6.04 10.52
N ARG A 16 10.76 -5.20 11.50
CA ARG A 16 11.09 -3.77 11.40
C ARG A 16 12.35 -3.41 12.17
N SER A 17 12.87 -4.34 12.90
CA SER A 17 13.93 -4.04 13.86
C SER A 17 15.19 -3.48 13.21
N ALA A 18 15.55 -3.97 12.06
CA ALA A 18 16.76 -3.53 11.38
C ALA A 18 16.44 -2.68 10.17
N THR A 19 15.20 -2.29 10.03
CA THR A 19 14.76 -1.66 8.80
C THR A 19 14.86 -0.16 8.92
N ALA A 20 15.59 0.43 8.01
CA ALA A 20 15.60 1.86 7.91
C ALA A 20 14.24 2.36 7.44
N ARG A 21 13.95 3.60 7.78
CA ARG A 21 12.75 4.27 7.34
C ARG A 21 12.59 4.14 5.82
N GLU A 22 13.69 4.17 5.10
CA GLU A 22 13.65 4.08 3.65
C GLU A 22 13.16 2.73 3.15
N THR A 23 13.49 1.66 3.86
CA THR A 23 13.03 0.34 3.47
C THR A 23 11.53 0.21 3.65
N VAL A 24 11.00 0.77 4.74
CA VAL A 24 9.56 0.76 4.97
C VAL A 24 8.85 1.55 3.86
N LEU A 25 9.37 2.72 3.54
CA LEU A 25 8.80 3.55 2.49
C LEU A 25 8.83 2.82 1.15
N TRP A 26 9.96 2.24 0.82
CA TRP A 26 10.10 1.51 -0.44
C TRP A 26 9.13 0.33 -0.51
N THR A 27 9.02 -0.42 0.57
CA THR A 27 8.11 -1.57 0.63
C THR A 27 6.67 -1.14 0.40
N ASN A 28 6.27 -0.07 1.07
CA ASN A 28 4.91 0.43 0.92
C ASN A 28 4.65 0.96 -0.49
N CYS A 29 5.63 1.62 -1.09
CA CYS A 29 5.47 2.12 -2.45
C CYS A 29 5.33 0.98 -3.45
N GLU A 30 6.14 -0.06 -3.28
CA GLU A 30 6.04 -1.24 -4.15
C GLU A 30 4.68 -1.91 -3.98
N ALA A 31 4.25 -2.03 -2.74
CA ALA A 31 2.95 -2.63 -2.46
C ALA A 31 1.81 -1.81 -3.08
N ALA A 32 1.90 -0.49 -2.95
CA ALA A 32 0.86 0.39 -3.49
C ALA A 32 0.75 0.24 -5.00
N THR A 33 1.89 0.16 -5.67
CA THR A 33 1.91 0.00 -7.12
C THR A 33 1.29 -1.33 -7.53
N GLU A 34 1.66 -2.40 -6.84
CA GLU A 34 1.15 -3.72 -7.18
C GLU A 34 -0.34 -3.84 -6.87
N ILE A 35 -0.78 -3.29 -5.73
CA ILE A 35 -2.19 -3.33 -5.38
C ILE A 35 -3.01 -2.59 -6.41
N ALA A 36 -2.57 -1.40 -6.80
CA ALA A 36 -3.29 -0.61 -7.80
C ALA A 36 -3.38 -1.37 -9.13
N ARG A 37 -2.29 -2.04 -9.51
CA ARG A 37 -2.27 -2.82 -10.74
C ARG A 37 -3.28 -3.96 -10.67
N GLN A 38 -3.34 -4.66 -9.53
CA GLN A 38 -4.28 -5.76 -9.36
C GLN A 38 -5.73 -5.26 -9.39
N LEU A 39 -5.98 -4.11 -8.78
CA LEU A 39 -7.32 -3.54 -8.79
C LEU A 39 -7.77 -3.22 -10.21
N ARG A 40 -6.86 -2.70 -11.02
CA ARG A 40 -7.18 -2.39 -12.40
C ARG A 40 -7.41 -3.66 -13.22
N LEU A 41 -6.53 -4.64 -13.05
CA LEU A 41 -6.62 -5.87 -13.83
C LEU A 41 -7.88 -6.65 -13.50
N ARG A 42 -8.30 -6.63 -12.26
CA ARG A 42 -9.47 -7.38 -11.82
C ARG A 42 -10.75 -6.59 -11.87
N ASN A 43 -10.64 -5.31 -12.20
CA ASN A 43 -11.81 -4.44 -12.28
C ASN A 43 -12.62 -4.49 -10.98
N LEU A 44 -11.93 -4.41 -9.86
CA LEU A 44 -12.57 -4.48 -8.56
C LEU A 44 -13.26 -3.16 -8.24
N ALA A 45 -14.36 -3.26 -7.52
CA ALA A 45 -15.14 -2.10 -7.11
C ALA A 45 -15.53 -2.24 -5.65
N GLY A 46 -16.08 -1.16 -5.10
CA GLY A 46 -16.51 -1.14 -3.71
C GLY A 46 -15.49 -0.48 -2.82
N VAL A 47 -15.54 -0.81 -1.54
CA VAL A 47 -14.66 -0.23 -0.54
C VAL A 47 -13.39 -1.06 -0.42
N ILE A 48 -12.24 -0.41 -0.51
CA ILE A 48 -10.95 -1.09 -0.40
C ILE A 48 -10.15 -0.42 0.70
N VAL A 49 -9.73 -1.21 1.66
CA VAL A 49 -8.93 -0.75 2.79
C VAL A 49 -7.55 -1.39 2.67
N VAL A 50 -6.52 -0.56 2.63
CA VAL A 50 -5.14 -1.04 2.55
C VAL A 50 -4.41 -0.65 3.83
N ASP A 51 -3.88 -1.64 4.52
CA ASP A 51 -3.17 -1.44 5.77
C ASP A 51 -1.68 -1.51 5.50
N PHE A 52 -1.08 -0.36 5.24
CA PHE A 52 0.35 -0.26 4.99
C PHE A 52 1.15 -0.38 6.28
N ILE A 53 2.43 -0.63 6.12
CA ILE A 53 3.35 -0.60 7.26
C ILE A 53 3.38 0.84 7.81
N ASP A 54 3.34 0.96 9.13
CA ASP A 54 3.27 2.27 9.76
C ASP A 54 4.42 3.17 9.34
N MET A 55 4.08 4.40 9.00
CA MET A 55 5.05 5.43 8.69
C MET A 55 4.70 6.69 9.47
N GLU A 56 5.68 7.23 10.16
CA GLU A 56 5.45 8.42 10.97
C GLU A 56 5.54 9.70 10.15
N SER A 57 6.32 9.67 9.10
CA SER A 57 6.53 10.85 8.28
C SER A 57 5.35 11.07 7.36
N ARG A 58 4.75 12.25 7.46
CA ARG A 58 3.67 12.59 6.56
C ARG A 58 4.12 12.64 5.11
N ARG A 59 5.36 13.07 4.91
CA ARG A 59 5.93 13.10 3.56
C ARG A 59 5.98 11.71 2.97
N ASP A 60 6.37 10.72 3.77
CA ASP A 60 6.42 9.34 3.30
C ASP A 60 5.02 8.82 2.99
N GLN A 61 4.06 9.15 3.84
CA GLN A 61 2.68 8.73 3.62
C GLN A 61 2.15 9.28 2.31
N LEU A 62 2.44 10.55 2.04
CA LEU A 62 1.99 11.17 0.80
C LEU A 62 2.67 10.56 -0.41
N GLN A 63 3.93 10.16 -0.26
CA GLN A 63 4.66 9.55 -1.35
C GLN A 63 4.06 8.20 -1.73
N VAL A 64 3.66 7.41 -0.75
CA VAL A 64 3.00 6.13 -1.00
C VAL A 64 1.67 6.37 -1.72
N LEU A 65 0.91 7.35 -1.25
CA LEU A 65 -0.36 7.67 -1.88
C LEU A 65 -0.17 8.09 -3.33
N GLU A 66 0.88 8.82 -3.60
CA GLU A 66 1.17 9.24 -4.97
C GLU A 66 1.47 8.05 -5.86
N HIS A 67 2.25 7.10 -5.36
CA HIS A 67 2.53 5.88 -6.12
C HIS A 67 1.26 5.12 -6.44
N PHE A 68 0.38 5.02 -5.45
CA PHE A 68 -0.88 4.33 -5.62
C PHE A 68 -1.73 5.00 -6.68
N ASN A 69 -1.87 6.32 -6.60
CA ASN A 69 -2.69 7.07 -7.54
C ASN A 69 -2.15 7.00 -8.96
N LYS A 70 -0.84 7.06 -9.10
CA LYS A 70 -0.23 6.97 -10.43
C LYS A 70 -0.48 5.60 -11.05
N ALA A 71 -0.40 4.56 -10.26
CA ALA A 71 -0.59 3.21 -10.77
C ALA A 71 -2.05 2.92 -11.11
N LEU A 72 -2.97 3.66 -10.52
CA LEU A 72 -4.39 3.50 -10.82
C LEU A 72 -4.78 4.10 -12.16
N ARG A 73 -4.04 5.03 -12.69
CA ARG A 73 -4.40 5.73 -13.93
C ARG A 73 -4.29 4.89 -15.19
#